data_12366f62e764c722278a7313dccda0ae
#
_entry.id   12366f62e764c722278a7313dccda0ae
#
_cell.length_a   1.000
_cell.length_b   1.000
_cell.length_c   1.000
_cell.angle_alpha   90.00
_cell.angle_beta   90.00
_cell.angle_gamma   90.00
#
_symmetry.space_group_name_H-M   'P 1'
#
loop_
_entity.id
_entity.type
_entity.pdbx_description
1 polymer ?
#
loop_
_entity_poly.entity_id
_entity_poly.type
_entity_poly.pdbx_seq_one_letter_code
_entity_poly.pdbx_strand_id
1 'polypeptide(L)'
;NSLSDKSKNPNYRFQRLYRNLYNPGFYLLAYKNIYANSGSMTPGVDGITVDGMSSQRIAKLIESLKDRSYQPNPARRTYIAKKNNPAKKRPLGIPSGDDKLVQEVIRMILESIYEPNFSDASHGFRPKKSCHTALIKIQKTFTGAKWFVEGDIKACFDSFDHHVVIDLLKKRIDDEAFIQLIWK
;
A
#
# COMPACT_ATOMS: atom_id res chain seq x y z
N ASN A 1 -12.73 -15.10 -2.55
CA ASN A 1 -12.19 -14.33 -1.44
C ASN A 1 -13.30 -13.56 -0.75
N SER A 2 -13.57 -13.87 0.51
CA SER A 2 -14.73 -13.31 1.23
C SER A 2 -14.70 -11.77 1.38
N LEU A 3 -13.53 -11.11 1.44
CA LEU A 3 -13.44 -9.65 1.51
C LEU A 3 -13.83 -9.02 0.17
N SER A 4 -13.29 -9.52 -0.93
CA SER A 4 -13.60 -9.03 -2.27
C SER A 4 -15.06 -9.23 -2.65
N ASP A 5 -15.66 -10.36 -2.26
CA ASP A 5 -17.08 -10.62 -2.55
C ASP A 5 -18.00 -9.70 -1.75
N LYS A 6 -17.70 -9.47 -0.47
CA LYS A 6 -18.43 -8.51 0.38
C LYS A 6 -18.27 -7.07 -0.10
N SER A 7 -17.12 -6.74 -0.68
CA SER A 7 -16.84 -5.40 -1.20
C SER A 7 -17.73 -4.99 -2.37
N LYS A 8 -18.32 -5.94 -3.11
CA LYS A 8 -19.28 -5.65 -4.17
C LYS A 8 -20.55 -4.95 -3.67
N ASN A 9 -20.87 -5.11 -2.39
CA ASN A 9 -21.91 -4.33 -1.74
C ASN A 9 -21.33 -2.99 -1.25
N PRO A 10 -21.69 -1.83 -1.83
CA PRO A 10 -21.12 -0.54 -1.47
C PRO A 10 -21.44 -0.12 -0.04
N ASN A 11 -22.52 -0.63 0.55
CA ASN A 11 -22.95 -0.32 1.92
C ASN A 11 -22.34 -1.24 2.97
N TYR A 12 -21.59 -2.28 2.54
CA TYR A 12 -20.98 -3.20 3.49
C TYR A 12 -19.82 -2.52 4.22
N ARG A 13 -19.85 -2.53 5.56
CA ARG A 13 -18.77 -2.05 6.43
C ARG A 13 -17.98 -3.20 6.99
N PHE A 14 -16.68 -3.15 6.79
CA PHE A 14 -15.75 -4.21 7.18
C PHE A 14 -15.38 -4.08 8.65
N GLN A 15 -15.65 -5.12 9.41
CA GLN A 15 -15.30 -5.24 10.83
C GLN A 15 -14.24 -6.32 11.01
N ARG A 16 -13.51 -6.25 12.12
CA ARG A 16 -12.54 -7.27 12.57
C ARG A 16 -11.43 -7.54 11.54
N LEU A 17 -11.00 -6.50 10.80
CA LEU A 17 -9.90 -6.61 9.83
C LEU A 17 -8.56 -6.79 10.53
N TYR A 18 -8.37 -6.13 11.68
CA TYR A 18 -7.14 -6.18 12.45
C TYR A 18 -6.68 -7.60 12.78
N ARG A 19 -7.61 -8.50 13.05
CA ARG A 19 -7.30 -9.90 13.35
C ARG A 19 -6.64 -10.67 12.17
N ASN A 20 -6.76 -10.19 10.94
CA ASN A 20 -6.06 -10.80 9.80
C ASN A 20 -4.53 -10.66 9.94
N LEU A 21 -4.06 -9.65 10.69
CA LEU A 21 -2.66 -9.44 11.00
C LEU A 21 -2.07 -10.50 11.95
N TYR A 22 -2.90 -11.38 12.52
CA TYR A 22 -2.45 -12.48 13.36
C TYR A 22 -2.15 -13.77 12.58
N ASN A 23 -2.46 -13.79 11.28
CA ASN A 23 -2.26 -14.97 10.46
C ASN A 23 -0.84 -14.97 9.84
N PRO A 24 0.04 -15.90 10.22
CA PRO A 24 1.40 -15.95 9.70
C PRO A 24 1.46 -16.19 8.19
N GLY A 25 0.44 -16.83 7.61
CA GLY A 25 0.34 -17.06 6.16
C GLY A 25 0.32 -15.75 5.35
N PHE A 26 -0.26 -14.67 5.88
CA PHE A 26 -0.21 -13.37 5.21
C PHE A 26 1.21 -12.78 5.17
N TYR A 27 2.03 -13.02 6.21
CA TYR A 27 3.42 -12.54 6.22
C TYR A 27 4.31 -13.33 5.27
N LEU A 28 4.06 -14.64 5.11
CA LEU A 28 4.76 -15.45 4.10
C LEU A 28 4.41 -14.96 2.69
N LEU A 29 3.14 -14.64 2.45
CA LEU A 29 2.71 -14.09 1.18
C LEU A 29 3.27 -12.67 0.95
N ALA A 30 3.25 -11.83 1.98
CA ALA A 30 3.84 -10.49 1.95
C ALA A 30 5.34 -10.58 1.63
N TYR A 31 6.06 -11.46 2.30
CA TYR A 31 7.47 -11.71 2.02
C TYR A 31 7.70 -12.09 0.56
N LYS A 32 6.93 -13.06 0.04
CA LYS A 32 6.99 -13.47 -1.37
C LYS A 32 6.79 -12.28 -2.33
N ASN A 33 5.84 -11.39 -2.01
CA ASN A 33 5.51 -10.25 -2.86
C ASN A 33 6.62 -9.19 -2.90
N ILE A 34 7.34 -8.98 -1.78
CA ILE A 34 8.31 -7.89 -1.68
C ILE A 34 9.77 -8.33 -1.81
N TYR A 35 10.07 -9.60 -1.56
CA TYR A 35 11.46 -10.10 -1.54
C TYR A 35 12.21 -9.87 -2.84
N ALA A 36 11.58 -10.09 -3.99
CA ALA A 36 12.19 -9.93 -5.29
C ALA A 36 12.36 -8.46 -5.73
N ASN A 37 11.80 -7.50 -4.98
CA ASN A 37 11.90 -6.08 -5.33
C ASN A 37 13.31 -5.54 -5.02
N SER A 38 13.85 -4.69 -5.89
CA SER A 38 15.19 -4.10 -5.75
C SER A 38 15.41 -3.34 -4.43
N GLY A 39 14.33 -2.86 -3.79
CA GLY A 39 14.38 -2.18 -2.50
C GLY A 39 14.26 -3.09 -1.27
N SER A 40 14.10 -4.41 -1.44
CA SER A 40 13.92 -5.35 -0.32
C SER A 40 15.13 -5.36 0.62
N MET A 41 16.32 -5.34 0.06
CA MET A 41 17.61 -5.36 0.77
C MET A 41 18.05 -3.98 1.27
N THR A 42 17.28 -2.94 1.03
CA THR A 42 17.62 -1.60 1.54
C THR A 42 17.14 -1.46 2.98
N PRO A 43 18.06 -1.25 3.96
CA PRO A 43 17.70 -1.20 5.38
C PRO A 43 16.97 0.09 5.74
N GLY A 44 16.10 0.00 6.75
CA GLY A 44 15.50 1.15 7.43
C GLY A 44 16.49 1.89 8.33
N VAL A 45 15.96 2.65 9.30
CA VAL A 45 16.76 3.36 10.31
C VAL A 45 17.42 2.40 11.30
N ASP A 46 16.84 1.24 11.52
CA ASP A 46 17.28 0.18 12.42
C ASP A 46 18.30 -0.79 11.80
N GLY A 47 18.68 -0.58 10.55
CA GLY A 47 19.56 -1.47 9.81
C GLY A 47 18.90 -2.78 9.33
N ILE A 48 17.61 -2.98 9.63
CA ILE A 48 16.89 -4.21 9.32
C ILE A 48 16.38 -4.20 7.87
N THR A 49 16.67 -5.30 7.17
CA THR A 49 16.17 -5.54 5.80
C THR A 49 15.07 -6.62 5.81
N VAL A 50 14.53 -6.91 4.64
CA VAL A 50 13.60 -8.04 4.46
C VAL A 50 14.34 -9.39 4.48
N ASP A 51 15.65 -9.39 4.28
CA ASP A 51 16.47 -10.58 4.36
C ASP A 51 16.52 -11.18 5.77
N GLY A 52 16.84 -12.46 5.87
CA GLY A 52 16.86 -13.17 7.15
C GLY A 52 15.47 -13.34 7.77
N MET A 53 14.39 -13.29 6.99
CA MET A 53 13.05 -13.56 7.48
C MET A 53 12.94 -15.00 7.96
N SER A 54 12.36 -15.17 9.16
CA SER A 54 12.15 -16.47 9.79
C SER A 54 10.75 -16.54 10.41
N SER A 55 10.28 -17.77 10.66
CA SER A 55 9.02 -18.00 11.38
C SER A 55 9.03 -17.38 12.79
N GLN A 56 10.18 -17.39 13.47
CA GLN A 56 10.34 -16.74 14.77
C GLN A 56 10.19 -15.22 14.68
N ARG A 57 10.76 -14.58 13.66
CA ARG A 57 10.64 -13.13 13.44
C ARG A 57 9.20 -12.75 13.15
N ILE A 58 8.50 -13.53 12.29
CA ILE A 58 7.07 -13.35 12.03
C ILE A 58 6.25 -13.51 13.32
N ALA A 59 6.54 -14.54 14.13
CA ALA A 59 5.80 -14.76 15.38
C ALA A 59 5.97 -13.60 16.36
N LYS A 60 7.17 -13.06 16.55
CA LYS A 60 7.42 -11.87 17.39
C LYS A 60 6.64 -10.65 16.89
N LEU A 61 6.63 -10.44 15.57
CA LEU A 61 5.89 -9.34 14.97
C LEU A 61 4.38 -9.48 15.20
N ILE A 62 3.84 -10.69 15.06
CA ILE A 62 2.43 -10.99 15.35
C ILE A 62 2.09 -10.76 16.82
N GLU A 63 2.97 -11.15 17.75
CA GLU A 63 2.74 -10.92 19.19
C GLU A 63 2.66 -9.42 19.50
N SER A 64 3.58 -8.60 18.96
CA SER A 64 3.53 -7.14 19.15
C SER A 64 2.29 -6.49 18.53
N LEU A 65 1.71 -7.09 17.50
CA LEU A 65 0.42 -6.64 16.93
C LEU A 65 -0.77 -7.10 17.79
N LYS A 66 -0.72 -8.29 18.40
CA LYS A 66 -1.78 -8.80 19.27
C LYS A 66 -1.90 -7.98 20.55
N ASP A 67 -0.79 -7.69 21.20
CA ASP A 67 -0.74 -6.88 22.43
C ASP A 67 -0.77 -5.37 22.17
N ARG A 68 -0.78 -4.97 20.89
CA ARG A 68 -0.81 -3.58 20.42
C ARG A 68 0.42 -2.75 20.75
N SER A 69 1.52 -3.38 21.13
CA SER A 69 2.80 -2.72 21.37
C SER A 69 3.54 -2.34 20.09
N TYR A 70 3.12 -2.88 18.94
CA TYR A 70 3.75 -2.57 17.66
C TYR A 70 3.73 -1.06 17.38
N GLN A 71 4.93 -0.52 17.12
CA GLN A 71 5.16 0.84 16.64
C GLN A 71 6.05 0.77 15.40
N PRO A 72 5.63 1.34 14.26
CA PRO A 72 6.50 1.42 13.09
C PRO A 72 7.70 2.32 13.38
N ASN A 73 8.85 1.97 12.83
CA ASN A 73 10.01 2.82 12.89
C ASN A 73 9.85 4.04 11.96
N PRO A 74 10.46 5.18 12.27
CA PRO A 74 10.54 6.29 11.33
C PRO A 74 11.17 5.85 10.01
N ALA A 75 10.60 6.26 8.89
CA ALA A 75 11.17 5.96 7.59
C ALA A 75 12.52 6.69 7.40
N ARG A 76 13.56 5.97 7.00
CA ARG A 76 14.86 6.57 6.66
C ARG A 76 14.74 7.37 5.38
N ARG A 77 14.91 8.69 5.49
CA ARG A 77 14.84 9.56 4.31
C ARG A 77 16.14 9.52 3.51
N THR A 78 16.02 9.28 2.22
CA THR A 78 17.10 9.37 1.24
C THR A 78 16.65 10.22 0.03
N TYR A 79 17.60 10.63 -0.82
CA TYR A 79 17.28 11.47 -1.96
C TYR A 79 17.79 10.82 -3.24
N ILE A 80 16.90 10.69 -4.22
CA ILE A 80 17.22 10.10 -5.53
C ILE A 80 17.19 11.20 -6.59
N ALA A 81 18.20 11.24 -7.43
CA ALA A 81 18.25 12.16 -8.58
C ALA A 81 17.06 11.90 -9.53
N LYS A 82 16.44 12.96 -10.03
CA LYS A 82 15.40 12.83 -11.05
C LYS A 82 16.03 12.44 -12.39
N LYS A 83 15.43 11.46 -13.08
CA LYS A 83 15.95 10.91 -14.33
C LYS A 83 16.14 11.99 -15.41
N ASN A 84 15.22 12.95 -15.48
CA ASN A 84 15.24 14.03 -16.50
C ASN A 84 15.99 15.30 -16.05
N ASN A 85 16.42 15.40 -14.79
CA ASN A 85 17.18 16.51 -14.25
C ASN A 85 17.95 16.06 -13.00
N PRO A 86 19.18 15.54 -13.16
CA PRO A 86 19.98 15.00 -12.06
C PRO A 86 20.30 16.02 -10.94
N ALA A 87 20.28 17.32 -11.24
CA ALA A 87 20.45 18.37 -10.24
C ALA A 87 19.26 18.45 -9.26
N LYS A 88 18.07 18.01 -9.70
CA LYS A 88 16.89 17.95 -8.84
C LYS A 88 16.75 16.56 -8.23
N LYS A 89 16.63 16.51 -6.91
CA LYS A 89 16.42 15.27 -6.14
C LYS A 89 14.95 15.13 -5.73
N ARG A 90 14.51 13.90 -5.57
CA ARG A 90 13.22 13.57 -4.94
C ARG A 90 13.48 12.84 -3.62
N PRO A 91 12.74 13.17 -2.55
CA PRO A 91 12.83 12.42 -1.31
C PRO A 91 12.23 11.02 -1.49
N LEU A 92 12.80 10.05 -0.79
CA LEU A 92 12.30 8.68 -0.68
C LEU A 92 12.36 8.28 0.79
N GLY A 93 11.25 7.81 1.34
CA GLY A 93 11.19 7.19 2.67
C GLY A 93 11.41 5.67 2.55
N ILE A 94 12.32 5.14 3.34
CA ILE A 94 12.65 3.71 3.37
C ILE A 94 12.23 3.17 4.73
N PRO A 95 11.14 2.37 4.80
CA PRO A 95 10.72 1.71 6.03
C PRO A 95 11.70 0.59 6.45
N SER A 96 11.64 0.19 7.71
CA SER A 96 12.29 -1.01 8.23
C SER A 96 11.79 -2.28 7.52
N GLY A 97 12.58 -3.35 7.57
CA GLY A 97 12.20 -4.63 6.97
C GLY A 97 10.90 -5.19 7.54
N ASP A 98 10.69 -5.09 8.85
CA ASP A 98 9.45 -5.54 9.51
C ASP A 98 8.26 -4.66 9.14
N ASP A 99 8.47 -3.34 9.07
CA ASP A 99 7.41 -2.40 8.67
C ASP A 99 6.99 -2.63 7.22
N LYS A 100 7.92 -2.95 6.31
CA LYS A 100 7.59 -3.33 4.93
C LYS A 100 6.64 -4.53 4.88
N LEU A 101 6.84 -5.53 5.76
CA LEU A 101 5.95 -6.69 5.81
C LEU A 101 4.57 -6.35 6.34
N VAL A 102 4.49 -5.59 7.44
CA VAL A 102 3.20 -5.15 8.01
C VAL A 102 2.44 -4.30 6.99
N GLN A 103 3.13 -3.35 6.34
CA GLN A 103 2.56 -2.51 5.29
C GLN A 103 2.04 -3.34 4.11
N GLU A 104 2.78 -4.37 3.69
CA GLU A 104 2.33 -5.24 2.61
C GLU A 104 1.10 -6.07 3.00
N VAL A 105 1.02 -6.56 4.24
CA VAL A 105 -0.19 -7.24 4.73
C VAL A 105 -1.38 -6.28 4.74
N ILE A 106 -1.21 -5.05 5.23
CA ILE A 106 -2.25 -4.01 5.20
C ILE A 106 -2.66 -3.72 3.75
N ARG A 107 -1.70 -3.57 2.84
CA ARG A 107 -1.95 -3.33 1.42
C ARG A 107 -2.80 -4.43 0.80
N MET A 108 -2.50 -5.71 1.06
CA MET A 108 -3.28 -6.85 0.55
C MET A 108 -4.72 -6.85 1.07
N ILE A 109 -4.93 -6.48 2.33
CA ILE A 109 -6.27 -6.37 2.92
C ILE A 109 -7.04 -5.23 2.24
N LEU A 110 -6.44 -4.04 2.14
CA LEU A 110 -7.05 -2.87 1.51
C LEU A 110 -7.32 -3.11 0.02
N GLU A 111 -6.40 -3.73 -0.70
CA GLU A 111 -6.59 -4.12 -2.10
C GLU A 111 -7.80 -5.03 -2.27
N SER A 112 -7.96 -6.03 -1.40
CA SER A 112 -9.13 -6.93 -1.44
C SER A 112 -10.47 -6.19 -1.22
N ILE A 113 -10.43 -5.06 -0.52
CA ILE A 113 -11.63 -4.24 -0.24
C ILE A 113 -11.90 -3.24 -1.37
N TYR A 114 -10.87 -2.57 -1.89
CA TYR A 114 -11.06 -1.43 -2.78
C TYR A 114 -10.93 -1.76 -4.26
N GLU A 115 -10.10 -2.76 -4.62
CA GLU A 115 -9.87 -3.12 -6.03
C GLU A 115 -11.16 -3.40 -6.83
N PRO A 116 -12.18 -4.10 -6.26
CA PRO A 116 -13.43 -4.35 -6.99
C PRO A 116 -14.25 -3.10 -7.31
N ASN A 117 -13.95 -1.98 -6.64
CA ASN A 117 -14.73 -0.74 -6.77
C ASN A 117 -13.99 0.36 -7.55
N PHE A 118 -12.75 0.14 -7.94
CA PHE A 118 -12.00 1.11 -8.72
C PHE A 118 -12.56 1.23 -10.14
N SER A 119 -12.60 2.46 -10.64
CA SER A 119 -12.96 2.73 -12.01
C SER A 119 -12.08 1.96 -13.00
N ASP A 120 -12.67 1.48 -14.09
CA ASP A 120 -11.91 0.86 -15.19
C ASP A 120 -10.97 1.83 -15.91
N ALA A 121 -11.11 3.13 -15.68
CA ALA A 121 -10.20 4.15 -16.18
C ALA A 121 -8.93 4.30 -15.32
N SER A 122 -8.92 3.73 -14.10
CA SER A 122 -7.76 3.74 -13.22
C SER A 122 -6.81 2.60 -13.59
N HIS A 123 -5.57 2.91 -13.93
CA HIS A 123 -4.56 1.92 -14.37
C HIS A 123 -3.31 1.88 -13.48
N GLY A 124 -3.03 2.93 -12.69
CA GLY A 124 -1.83 3.03 -11.87
C GLY A 124 -1.84 2.08 -10.68
N PHE A 125 -0.76 1.33 -10.48
CA PHE A 125 -0.50 0.46 -9.32
C PHE A 125 -1.59 -0.58 -9.02
N ARG A 126 -2.34 -1.00 -10.04
CA ARG A 126 -3.42 -2.00 -9.90
C ARG A 126 -3.01 -3.35 -10.47
N PRO A 127 -3.52 -4.48 -9.89
CA PRO A 127 -3.31 -5.81 -10.45
C PRO A 127 -3.80 -5.89 -11.91
N LYS A 128 -2.99 -6.51 -12.77
CA LYS A 128 -3.31 -6.71 -14.21
C LYS A 128 -3.52 -5.42 -15.02
N LYS A 129 -3.21 -4.25 -14.45
CA LYS A 129 -3.22 -2.94 -15.13
C LYS A 129 -1.78 -2.45 -15.30
N SER A 130 -1.54 -1.64 -16.33
CA SER A 130 -0.21 -1.10 -16.64
C SER A 130 -0.34 0.15 -17.52
N CYS A 131 0.78 0.83 -17.78
CA CYS A 131 0.81 1.91 -18.76
C CYS A 131 0.32 1.43 -20.15
N HIS A 132 0.67 0.19 -20.55
CA HIS A 132 0.21 -0.37 -21.82
C HIS A 132 -1.31 -0.55 -21.87
N THR A 133 -1.93 -1.04 -20.79
CA THR A 133 -3.39 -1.17 -20.75
C THR A 133 -4.09 0.19 -20.80
N ALA A 134 -3.49 1.24 -20.22
CA ALA A 134 -3.98 2.60 -20.32
C ALA A 134 -3.90 3.12 -21.75
N LEU A 135 -2.75 2.97 -22.41
CA LEU A 135 -2.55 3.40 -23.80
C LEU A 135 -3.49 2.68 -24.76
N ILE A 136 -3.68 1.35 -24.61
CA ILE A 136 -4.64 0.59 -25.42
C ILE A 136 -6.06 1.11 -25.22
N LYS A 137 -6.44 1.44 -23.97
CA LYS A 137 -7.76 2.00 -23.69
C LYS A 137 -7.94 3.36 -24.36
N ILE A 138 -6.96 4.27 -24.24
CA ILE A 138 -6.96 5.57 -24.90
C ILE A 138 -7.11 5.39 -26.42
N GLN A 139 -6.31 4.54 -27.03
CA GLN A 139 -6.37 4.28 -28.46
C GLN A 139 -7.76 3.84 -28.92
N LYS A 140 -8.44 2.99 -28.11
CA LYS A 140 -9.77 2.47 -28.45
C LYS A 140 -10.90 3.44 -28.19
N THR A 141 -10.79 4.33 -27.18
CA THR A 141 -11.92 5.14 -26.72
C THR A 141 -11.82 6.62 -27.09
N PHE A 142 -10.63 7.13 -27.43
CA PHE A 142 -10.43 8.55 -27.78
C PHE A 142 -10.53 8.80 -29.27
N THR A 143 -11.12 7.87 -30.03
CA THR A 143 -11.36 8.03 -31.47
C THR A 143 -12.23 9.27 -31.70
N GLY A 144 -11.72 10.21 -32.51
CA GLY A 144 -12.42 11.49 -32.82
C GLY A 144 -12.27 12.58 -31.76
N ALA A 145 -11.55 12.33 -30.65
CA ALA A 145 -11.26 13.38 -29.67
C ALA A 145 -10.38 14.47 -30.33
N LYS A 146 -10.82 15.72 -30.26
CA LYS A 146 -10.04 16.89 -30.76
C LYS A 146 -9.24 17.57 -29.66
N TRP A 147 -9.66 17.39 -28.42
CA TRP A 147 -9.05 18.02 -27.24
C TRP A 147 -8.92 17.01 -26.12
N PHE A 148 -7.87 17.13 -25.32
CA PHE A 148 -7.73 16.43 -24.05
C PHE A 148 -7.25 17.42 -22.99
N VAL A 149 -7.64 17.16 -21.74
CA VAL A 149 -7.20 17.95 -20.58
C VAL A 149 -6.24 17.05 -19.79
N GLU A 150 -5.02 17.53 -19.62
CA GLU A 150 -4.01 16.87 -18.79
C GLU A 150 -3.94 17.56 -17.42
N GLY A 151 -3.90 16.77 -16.35
CA GLY A 151 -3.74 17.27 -14.99
C GLY A 151 -2.81 16.37 -14.19
N ASP A 152 -2.02 16.98 -13.31
CA ASP A 152 -1.13 16.27 -12.39
C ASP A 152 -1.21 16.89 -10.99
N ILE A 153 -1.16 16.03 -9.95
CA ILE A 153 -1.20 16.49 -8.56
C ILE A 153 0.22 16.74 -8.08
N LYS A 154 0.55 18.00 -7.86
CA LYS A 154 1.86 18.38 -7.34
C LYS A 154 2.06 17.83 -5.92
N ALA A 155 3.20 17.14 -5.71
CA ALA A 155 3.59 16.59 -4.41
C ALA A 155 2.46 15.76 -3.75
N CYS A 156 1.81 14.88 -4.53
CA CYS A 156 0.59 14.15 -4.16
C CYS A 156 0.64 13.59 -2.73
N PHE A 157 1.70 12.85 -2.37
CA PHE A 157 1.82 12.24 -1.04
C PHE A 157 2.07 13.26 0.09
N ASP A 158 2.80 14.33 -0.20
CA ASP A 158 3.10 15.36 0.79
C ASP A 158 1.94 16.35 1.01
N SER A 159 0.97 16.36 0.08
CA SER A 159 -0.17 17.30 0.09
C SER A 159 -1.48 16.69 0.63
N PHE A 160 -1.52 15.38 0.87
CA PHE A 160 -2.71 14.75 1.44
C PHE A 160 -2.88 15.12 2.92
N ASP A 161 -4.08 15.55 3.26
CA ASP A 161 -4.52 15.61 4.64
C ASP A 161 -4.81 14.17 5.13
N HIS A 162 -4.03 13.72 6.10
CA HIS A 162 -4.15 12.37 6.66
C HIS A 162 -5.52 12.13 7.30
N HIS A 163 -6.14 13.15 7.90
CA HIS A 163 -7.49 13.04 8.46
C HIS A 163 -8.51 12.71 7.39
N VAL A 164 -8.43 13.36 6.23
CA VAL A 164 -9.32 13.09 5.10
C VAL A 164 -9.16 11.66 4.61
N VAL A 165 -7.92 11.16 4.52
CA VAL A 165 -7.66 9.76 4.12
C VAL A 165 -8.29 8.78 5.12
N ILE A 166 -8.13 9.02 6.41
CA ILE A 166 -8.72 8.18 7.46
C ILE A 166 -10.26 8.23 7.40
N ASP A 167 -10.85 9.40 7.22
CA ASP A 167 -12.31 9.53 7.11
C ASP A 167 -12.86 8.78 5.89
N LEU A 168 -12.15 8.79 4.78
CA LEU A 168 -12.50 7.98 3.60
C LEU A 168 -12.43 6.48 3.89
N LEU A 169 -11.41 6.02 4.60
CA LEU A 169 -11.29 4.63 5.02
C LEU A 169 -12.42 4.23 5.97
N LYS A 170 -12.77 5.08 6.92
CA LYS A 170 -13.85 4.86 7.89
C LYS A 170 -15.23 4.72 7.25
N LYS A 171 -15.44 5.20 6.03
CA LYS A 171 -16.70 4.97 5.29
C LYS A 171 -16.94 3.49 5.01
N ARG A 172 -15.90 2.70 4.83
CA ARG A 172 -15.96 1.28 4.51
C ARG A 172 -15.46 0.37 5.64
N ILE A 173 -14.62 0.88 6.52
CA ILE A 173 -13.93 0.12 7.56
C ILE A 173 -14.46 0.55 8.92
N ASP A 174 -15.03 -0.41 9.65
CA ASP A 174 -15.58 -0.27 10.99
C ASP A 174 -14.73 -1.12 11.97
N ASP A 175 -13.43 -0.85 11.99
CA ASP A 175 -12.44 -1.50 12.85
C ASP A 175 -11.43 -0.46 13.32
N GLU A 176 -11.69 0.11 14.49
CA GLU A 176 -10.88 1.18 15.05
C GLU A 176 -9.41 0.76 15.25
N ALA A 177 -9.18 -0.50 15.62
CA ALA A 177 -7.83 -1.01 15.79
C ALA A 177 -7.03 -1.02 14.47
N PHE A 178 -7.70 -1.39 13.38
CA PHE A 178 -7.10 -1.38 12.05
C PHE A 178 -6.85 0.04 11.56
N ILE A 179 -7.79 0.95 11.80
CA ILE A 179 -7.64 2.38 11.47
C ILE A 179 -6.48 3.01 12.26
N GLN A 180 -6.37 2.74 13.56
CA GLN A 180 -5.26 3.24 14.39
C GLN A 180 -3.90 2.72 13.92
N LEU A 181 -3.82 1.49 13.43
CA LEU A 181 -2.57 0.97 12.85
C LEU A 181 -2.19 1.69 11.56
N ILE A 182 -3.17 2.03 10.72
CA ILE A 182 -2.92 2.81 9.49
C ILE A 182 -2.48 4.25 9.82
N TRP A 183 -3.02 4.81 10.90
CA TRP A 183 -2.66 6.14 11.36
C TRP A 183 -1.21 6.26 11.86
N LYS A 184 -0.66 5.19 12.46
CA LYS A 184 0.74 5.13 12.92
C LYS A 184 1.71 5.20 11.75
#